data_737e1be8f5887844015150272254b86f
#
_entry.id   737e1be8f5887844015150272254b86f
#
_cell.length_a   1.000
_cell.length_b   1.000
_cell.length_c   1.000
_cell.angle_alpha   90.00
_cell.angle_beta   90.00
_cell.angle_gamma   90.00
#
_symmetry.space_group_name_H-M   'P 1'
#
loop_
_entity.id
_entity.type
_entity.pdbx_description
1 polymer ?
#
loop_
_entity_poly.entity_id
_entity_poly.type
_entity_poly.pdbx_seq_one_letter_code
_entity_poly.pdbx_strand_id
1 'polypeptide(L)'
;MRKVVIVGGGFAGLSVARGLARERDVEITVLDERNYHLFQPLLYQVAMAVLSPAEIAAPIRGLLSRNSRTSVLREKVTAVDLKQRRVIGEDASHEYDFLVLACGVRHCYFGNEHWESHAPGLKTLAQATEIRRRVLEAFEEAESESDPT
;
A
#
# COMPACT_ATOMS: atom_id res chain seq x y z
N MET A 1 27.51 -9.32 4.40
CA MET A 1 26.44 -8.62 3.63
C MET A 1 25.71 -7.67 4.55
N ARG A 2 25.45 -6.45 4.10
CA ARG A 2 24.72 -5.43 4.85
C ARG A 2 23.21 -5.67 4.70
N LYS A 3 22.50 -5.71 5.80
CA LYS A 3 21.05 -5.93 5.83
C LYS A 3 20.31 -4.59 5.69
N VAL A 4 19.52 -4.44 4.65
CA VAL A 4 18.65 -3.28 4.44
C VAL A 4 17.21 -3.71 4.61
N VAL A 5 16.52 -3.14 5.59
CA VAL A 5 15.08 -3.34 5.78
C VAL A 5 14.33 -2.12 5.26
N ILE A 6 13.35 -2.36 4.40
CA ILE A 6 12.48 -1.33 3.81
C ILE A 6 11.06 -1.58 4.29
N VAL A 7 10.49 -0.63 5.02
CA VAL A 7 9.11 -0.69 5.49
C VAL A 7 8.21 0.06 4.53
N GLY A 8 7.38 -0.67 3.80
CA GLY A 8 6.46 -0.19 2.77
C GLY A 8 6.91 -0.52 1.34
N GLY A 9 6.06 -1.24 0.61
CA GLY A 9 6.22 -1.63 -0.80
C GLY A 9 5.55 -0.66 -1.78
N GLY A 10 5.37 0.60 -1.38
CA GLY A 10 4.86 1.69 -2.23
C GLY A 10 5.91 2.21 -3.21
N PHE A 11 5.65 3.39 -3.81
CA PHE A 11 6.56 4.00 -4.80
C PHE A 11 7.98 4.20 -4.28
N ALA A 12 8.12 4.76 -3.07
CA ALA A 12 9.43 5.03 -2.48
C ALA A 12 10.17 3.73 -2.16
N GLY A 13 9.51 2.76 -1.50
CA GLY A 13 10.13 1.49 -1.14
C GLY A 13 10.57 0.67 -2.34
N LEU A 14 9.74 0.58 -3.39
CA LEU A 14 10.11 -0.08 -4.64
C LEU A 14 11.29 0.61 -5.34
N SER A 15 11.31 1.94 -5.36
CA SER A 15 12.41 2.71 -5.96
C SER A 15 13.73 2.43 -5.25
N VAL A 16 13.74 2.42 -3.92
CA VAL A 16 14.93 2.09 -3.12
C VAL A 16 15.35 0.65 -3.36
N ALA A 17 14.42 -0.32 -3.30
CA ALA A 17 14.73 -1.72 -3.51
C ALA A 17 15.35 -1.98 -4.89
N ARG A 18 14.83 -1.34 -5.94
CA ARG A 18 15.37 -1.43 -7.31
C ARG A 18 16.74 -0.76 -7.44
N GLY A 19 16.92 0.40 -6.81
CA GLY A 19 18.21 1.11 -6.81
C GLY A 19 19.31 0.28 -6.18
N LEU A 20 19.02 -0.34 -5.02
CA LEU A 20 19.96 -1.19 -4.29
C LEU A 20 20.16 -2.59 -4.90
N ALA A 21 19.29 -3.02 -5.82
CA ALA A 21 19.37 -4.36 -6.43
C ALA A 21 20.69 -4.64 -7.17
N ARG A 22 21.41 -3.59 -7.57
CA ARG A 22 22.73 -3.69 -8.25
C ARG A 22 23.88 -3.87 -7.28
N GLU A 23 23.70 -3.53 -6.01
CA GLU A 23 24.76 -3.64 -4.99
C GLU A 23 24.97 -5.10 -4.59
N ARG A 24 26.24 -5.57 -4.66
CA ARG A 24 26.57 -6.97 -4.41
C ARG A 24 26.59 -7.35 -2.94
N ASP A 25 26.85 -6.37 -2.06
CA ASP A 25 27.06 -6.57 -0.62
C ASP A 25 25.82 -6.27 0.21
N VAL A 26 24.64 -6.21 -0.43
CA VAL A 26 23.38 -5.83 0.21
C VAL A 26 22.36 -6.95 0.09
N GLU A 27 21.76 -7.29 1.22
CA GLU A 27 20.56 -8.12 1.34
C GLU A 27 19.38 -7.20 1.66
N ILE A 28 18.30 -7.29 0.90
CA ILE A 28 17.16 -6.40 1.02
C ILE A 28 15.95 -7.19 1.52
N THR A 29 15.30 -6.68 2.56
CA THR A 29 14.00 -7.18 3.01
C THR A 29 12.98 -6.06 2.91
N VAL A 30 11.95 -6.27 2.10
CA VAL A 30 10.80 -5.37 1.99
C VAL A 30 9.66 -5.92 2.84
N LEU A 31 9.20 -5.13 3.80
CA LEU A 31 8.06 -5.44 4.67
C LEU A 31 6.87 -4.58 4.26
N ASP A 32 5.74 -5.20 3.95
CA ASP A 32 4.50 -4.48 3.66
C ASP A 32 3.29 -5.24 4.21
N GLU A 33 2.32 -4.53 4.75
CA GLU A 33 1.06 -5.15 5.25
C GLU A 33 0.25 -5.81 4.13
N ARG A 34 0.52 -5.42 2.86
CA ARG A 34 -0.10 -5.95 1.65
C ARG A 34 0.93 -6.65 0.79
N ASN A 35 0.49 -7.59 0.00
CA ASN A 35 1.36 -8.30 -0.95
C ASN A 35 1.38 -7.67 -2.35
N TYR A 36 0.80 -6.46 -2.51
CA TYR A 36 0.71 -5.78 -3.79
C TYR A 36 1.12 -4.30 -3.68
N HIS A 37 1.74 -3.83 -4.73
CA HIS A 37 1.97 -2.41 -4.98
C HIS A 37 0.72 -1.82 -5.63
N LEU A 38 0.27 -0.68 -5.11
CA LEU A 38 -0.88 0.05 -5.62
C LEU A 38 -0.42 1.28 -6.40
N PHE A 39 -0.83 1.39 -7.67
CA PHE A 39 -0.62 2.60 -8.44
C PHE A 39 -1.68 3.63 -8.10
N GLN A 40 -1.48 4.32 -6.96
CA GLN A 40 -2.43 5.27 -6.38
C GLN A 40 -2.95 6.36 -7.32
N PRO A 41 -2.18 6.90 -8.29
CA PRO A 41 -2.68 7.93 -9.19
C PRO A 41 -3.92 7.54 -9.99
N LEU A 42 -4.18 6.24 -10.17
CA LEU A 42 -5.36 5.74 -10.90
C LEU A 42 -6.49 5.23 -9.99
N LEU A 43 -6.41 5.43 -8.67
CA LEU A 43 -7.47 5.02 -7.73
C LEU A 43 -8.84 5.63 -8.07
N TYR A 44 -8.86 6.90 -8.53
CA TYR A 44 -10.08 7.57 -8.92
C TYR A 44 -10.79 6.88 -10.09
N GLN A 45 -10.04 6.26 -11.01
CA GLN A 45 -10.62 5.51 -12.14
C GLN A 45 -11.26 4.21 -11.68
N VAL A 46 -10.71 3.58 -10.64
CA VAL A 46 -11.36 2.41 -10.01
C VAL A 46 -12.63 2.84 -9.28
N ALA A 47 -12.58 3.95 -8.53
CA ALA A 47 -13.73 4.50 -7.82
C ALA A 47 -14.87 4.89 -8.76
N MET A 48 -14.55 5.37 -9.97
CA MET A 48 -15.53 5.77 -11.00
C MET A 48 -15.86 4.63 -12.00
N ALA A 49 -15.54 3.39 -11.66
CA ALA A 49 -15.83 2.19 -12.45
C ALA A 49 -15.17 2.14 -13.85
N VAL A 50 -14.15 2.98 -14.12
CA VAL A 50 -13.44 3.03 -15.41
C VAL A 50 -12.43 1.90 -15.51
N LEU A 51 -11.68 1.61 -14.39
CA LEU A 51 -10.68 0.54 -14.33
C LEU A 51 -11.07 -0.55 -13.34
N SER A 52 -10.61 -1.76 -13.61
CA SER A 52 -10.65 -2.85 -12.64
C SER A 52 -9.60 -2.64 -11.55
N PRO A 53 -9.87 -3.01 -10.28
CA PRO A 53 -8.86 -3.01 -9.21
C PRO A 53 -7.55 -3.72 -9.57
N ALA A 54 -7.63 -4.81 -10.36
CA ALA A 54 -6.47 -5.61 -10.76
C ALA A 54 -5.52 -4.86 -11.72
N GLU A 55 -6.00 -3.86 -12.43
CA GLU A 55 -5.17 -3.11 -13.41
C GLU A 55 -4.20 -2.15 -12.74
N ILE A 56 -4.48 -1.77 -11.49
CA ILE A 56 -3.64 -0.83 -10.73
C ILE A 56 -2.93 -1.46 -9.52
N ALA A 57 -3.10 -2.76 -9.33
CA ALA A 57 -2.49 -3.52 -8.23
C ALA A 57 -1.58 -4.62 -8.78
N ALA A 58 -0.29 -4.56 -8.50
CA ALA A 58 0.69 -5.52 -8.95
C ALA A 58 1.41 -6.22 -7.79
N PRO A 59 1.62 -7.56 -7.82
CA PRO A 59 2.33 -8.26 -6.75
C PRO A 59 3.75 -7.71 -6.55
N ILE A 60 4.10 -7.28 -5.33
CA ILE A 60 5.42 -6.70 -5.03
C ILE A 60 6.54 -7.69 -5.36
N ARG A 61 6.34 -8.98 -5.05
CA ARG A 61 7.30 -10.05 -5.38
C ARG A 61 7.58 -10.14 -6.87
N GLY A 62 6.56 -9.99 -7.72
CA GLY A 62 6.72 -9.99 -9.17
C GLY A 62 7.54 -8.79 -9.65
N LEU A 63 7.32 -7.61 -9.06
CA LEU A 63 8.04 -6.38 -9.40
C LEU A 63 9.52 -6.40 -9.00
N LEU A 64 9.90 -7.21 -7.99
CA LEU A 64 11.26 -7.33 -7.46
C LEU A 64 11.92 -8.69 -7.73
N SER A 65 11.30 -9.58 -8.49
CA SER A 65 11.74 -10.98 -8.72
C SER A 65 13.10 -11.12 -9.39
N ARG A 66 13.60 -10.08 -10.06
CA ARG A 66 14.90 -10.11 -10.76
C ARG A 66 16.12 -10.10 -9.85
N ASN A 67 15.95 -9.83 -8.56
CA ASN A 67 17.04 -9.81 -7.59
C ASN A 67 16.88 -10.91 -6.55
N SER A 68 17.72 -11.94 -6.62
CA SER A 68 17.72 -13.09 -5.71
C SER A 68 18.05 -12.72 -4.25
N ARG A 69 18.61 -11.52 -4.00
CA ARG A 69 18.93 -11.02 -2.65
C ARG A 69 17.86 -10.10 -2.09
N THR A 70 16.70 -10.01 -2.75
CA THR A 70 15.55 -9.24 -2.26
C THR A 70 14.46 -10.19 -1.82
N SER A 71 14.14 -10.14 -0.54
CA SER A 71 13.00 -10.82 0.06
C SER A 71 11.84 -9.85 0.25
N VAL A 72 10.62 -10.31 -0.04
CA VAL A 72 9.40 -9.54 0.20
C VAL A 72 8.51 -10.33 1.16
N LEU A 73 8.27 -9.77 2.33
CA LEU A 73 7.45 -10.37 3.36
C LEU A 73 6.17 -9.55 3.55
N ARG A 74 5.04 -10.25 3.64
CA ARG A 74 3.79 -9.63 4.08
C ARG A 74 3.85 -9.56 5.60
N GLU A 75 4.14 -8.38 6.11
CA GLU A 75 4.36 -8.13 7.53
C GLU A 75 3.87 -6.72 7.87
N LYS A 76 3.07 -6.61 8.91
CA LYS A 76 2.66 -5.32 9.45
C LYS A 76 3.62 -4.90 10.55
N VAL A 77 4.39 -3.87 10.25
CA VAL A 77 5.34 -3.30 11.20
C VAL A 77 4.61 -2.50 12.26
N THR A 78 4.90 -2.78 13.53
CA THR A 78 4.27 -2.16 14.69
C THR A 78 5.21 -1.21 15.44
N ALA A 79 6.53 -1.49 15.42
CA ALA A 79 7.52 -0.65 16.09
C ALA A 79 8.90 -0.77 15.46
N VAL A 80 9.79 0.14 15.85
CA VAL A 80 11.22 0.11 15.52
C VAL A 80 12.02 0.32 16.79
N ASP A 81 12.89 -0.65 17.11
CA ASP A 81 13.90 -0.51 18.15
C ASP A 81 15.20 0.01 17.53
N LEU A 82 15.45 1.30 17.70
CA LEU A 82 16.66 1.95 17.17
C LEU A 82 17.94 1.53 17.92
N LYS A 83 17.83 1.15 19.20
CA LYS A 83 18.98 0.74 20.00
C LYS A 83 19.49 -0.65 19.59
N GLN A 84 18.55 -1.57 19.38
CA GLN A 84 18.87 -2.94 18.95
C GLN A 84 18.90 -3.08 17.42
N ARG A 85 18.59 -2.00 16.66
CA ARG A 85 18.47 -2.00 15.20
C ARG A 85 17.55 -3.12 14.71
N ARG A 86 16.32 -3.14 15.23
CA ARG A 86 15.29 -4.12 14.88
C ARG A 86 14.00 -3.43 14.46
N VAL A 87 13.42 -3.95 13.40
CA VAL A 87 12.01 -3.67 13.03
C VAL A 87 11.16 -4.76 13.63
N ILE A 88 10.10 -4.38 14.34
CA ILE A 88 9.18 -5.28 15.04
C ILE A 88 7.89 -5.34 14.22
N GLY A 89 7.55 -6.51 13.71
CA GLY A 89 6.30 -6.81 13.05
C GLY A 89 5.32 -7.53 13.98
N GLU A 90 4.13 -7.85 13.47
CA GLU A 90 3.14 -8.65 14.19
C GLU A 90 3.61 -10.11 14.34
N ASP A 91 4.27 -10.67 13.31
CA ASP A 91 4.66 -12.08 13.27
C ASP A 91 6.15 -12.30 13.59
N ALA A 92 7.01 -11.34 13.24
CA ALA A 92 8.45 -11.48 13.39
C ALA A 92 9.18 -10.16 13.66
N SER A 93 10.46 -10.27 14.05
CA SER A 93 11.36 -9.13 14.13
C SER A 93 12.53 -9.28 13.16
N HIS A 94 12.96 -8.16 12.56
CA HIS A 94 13.97 -8.12 11.51
C HIS A 94 15.12 -7.20 11.92
N GLU A 95 16.33 -7.74 11.99
CA GLU A 95 17.54 -6.96 12.24
C GLU A 95 17.97 -6.21 10.98
N TYR A 96 18.52 -5.01 11.14
CA TYR A 96 19.00 -4.20 10.04
C TYR A 96 20.32 -3.48 10.33
N ASP A 97 21.11 -3.27 9.30
CA ASP A 97 22.21 -2.30 9.29
C ASP A 97 21.70 -0.93 8.86
N PHE A 98 20.76 -0.92 7.88
CA PHE A 98 20.09 0.26 7.34
C PHE A 98 18.59 0.05 7.31
N LEU A 99 17.84 1.07 7.73
CA LEU A 99 16.39 1.09 7.72
C LEU A 99 15.87 2.21 6.81
N VAL A 100 14.91 1.85 5.95
CA VAL A 100 14.16 2.80 5.12
C VAL A 100 12.70 2.78 5.53
N LEU A 101 12.18 3.90 6.02
CA LEU A 101 10.77 4.07 6.33
C LEU A 101 10.06 4.68 5.12
N ALA A 102 9.28 3.87 4.40
CA ALA A 102 8.55 4.23 3.19
C ALA A 102 7.05 3.93 3.35
N CYS A 103 6.49 4.17 4.54
CA CYS A 103 5.14 3.78 4.95
C CYS A 103 4.02 4.54 4.22
N GLY A 104 4.35 5.55 3.43
CA GLY A 104 3.38 6.38 2.73
C GLY A 104 2.60 7.31 3.67
N VAL A 105 1.39 7.68 3.24
CA VAL A 105 0.51 8.59 3.98
C VAL A 105 -0.91 8.03 4.03
N ARG A 106 -1.64 8.39 5.09
CA ARG A 106 -3.08 8.15 5.22
C ARG A 106 -3.82 9.49 5.13
N HIS A 107 -5.11 9.44 4.80
CA HIS A 107 -5.97 10.61 4.94
C HIS A 107 -6.16 10.94 6.43
N CYS A 108 -6.50 12.18 6.71
CA CYS A 108 -6.74 12.66 8.07
C CYS A 108 -7.98 13.56 8.04
N TYR A 109 -8.88 13.37 8.98
CA TYR A 109 -10.07 14.19 9.15
C TYR A 109 -9.91 15.27 10.23
N PHE A 110 -8.69 15.48 10.72
CA PHE A 110 -8.35 16.53 11.70
C PHE A 110 -9.20 16.50 12.97
N GLY A 111 -9.50 15.30 13.47
CA GLY A 111 -10.35 15.09 14.66
C GLY A 111 -11.84 14.98 14.35
N ASN A 112 -12.24 14.98 13.08
CA ASN A 112 -13.64 14.83 12.65
C ASN A 112 -13.87 13.46 11.97
N GLU A 113 -13.49 12.39 12.65
CA GLU A 113 -13.49 11.03 12.07
C GLU A 113 -14.91 10.56 11.65
N HIS A 114 -15.97 11.19 12.21
CA HIS A 114 -17.36 10.95 11.81
C HIS A 114 -17.64 11.36 10.34
N TRP A 115 -16.81 12.18 9.72
CA TRP A 115 -16.95 12.54 8.31
C TRP A 115 -16.67 11.37 7.36
N GLU A 116 -15.91 10.36 7.80
CA GLU A 116 -15.53 9.22 6.95
C GLU A 116 -16.74 8.50 6.36
N SER A 117 -17.86 8.43 7.10
CA SER A 117 -19.10 7.80 6.62
C SER A 117 -19.72 8.53 5.42
N HIS A 118 -19.55 9.86 5.35
CA HIS A 118 -20.09 10.70 4.28
C HIS A 118 -19.06 11.04 3.21
N ALA A 119 -17.80 11.16 3.60
CA ALA A 119 -16.68 11.52 2.73
C ALA A 119 -15.52 10.52 2.89
N PRO A 120 -15.66 9.29 2.36
CA PRO A 120 -14.63 8.27 2.48
C PRO A 120 -13.33 8.72 1.81
N GLY A 121 -12.20 8.39 2.45
CA GLY A 121 -10.89 8.66 1.86
C GLY A 121 -10.66 7.88 0.56
N LEU A 122 -9.71 8.33 -0.26
CA LEU A 122 -9.32 7.66 -1.50
C LEU A 122 -7.79 7.43 -1.52
N LYS A 123 -7.33 6.50 -0.67
CA LYS A 123 -5.91 6.13 -0.54
C LYS A 123 -5.68 4.62 -0.64
N THR A 124 -6.73 3.83 -0.51
CA THR A 124 -6.64 2.37 -0.56
C THR A 124 -7.58 1.81 -1.62
N LEU A 125 -7.27 0.60 -2.09
CA LEU A 125 -8.13 -0.10 -3.05
C LEU A 125 -9.52 -0.38 -2.47
N ALA A 126 -9.60 -0.72 -1.19
CA ALA A 126 -10.87 -0.94 -0.49
C ALA A 126 -11.76 0.30 -0.50
N GLN A 127 -11.17 1.48 -0.23
CA GLN A 127 -11.90 2.75 -0.29
C GLN A 127 -12.38 3.08 -1.70
N ALA A 128 -11.55 2.86 -2.73
CA ALA A 128 -11.96 3.05 -4.12
C ALA A 128 -13.11 2.12 -4.52
N THR A 129 -13.06 0.85 -4.11
CA THR A 129 -14.10 -0.14 -4.38
C THR A 129 -15.41 0.21 -3.65
N GLU A 130 -15.33 0.71 -2.43
CA GLU A 130 -16.49 1.16 -1.68
C GLU A 130 -17.15 2.39 -2.32
N ILE A 131 -16.37 3.38 -2.75
CA ILE A 131 -16.89 4.53 -3.49
C ILE A 131 -17.57 4.06 -4.78
N ARG A 132 -16.91 3.17 -5.53
CA ARG A 132 -17.49 2.58 -6.75
C ARG A 132 -18.84 1.93 -6.49
N ARG A 133 -18.95 1.12 -5.43
CA ARG A 133 -20.20 0.46 -5.05
C ARG A 133 -21.31 1.50 -4.81
N ARG A 134 -21.04 2.53 -4.00
CA ARG A 134 -22.02 3.59 -3.68
C ARG A 134 -22.47 4.36 -4.92
N VAL A 135 -21.53 4.68 -5.83
CA VAL A 135 -21.86 5.39 -7.06
C VAL A 135 -22.78 4.55 -7.94
N LEU A 136 -22.44 3.28 -8.15
CA LEU A 136 -23.26 2.39 -9.00
C LEU A 136 -24.64 2.12 -8.37
N GLU A 137 -24.71 1.88 -7.06
CA GLU A 137 -25.98 1.72 -6.35
C GLU A 137 -26.88 2.94 -6.47
N ALA A 138 -26.31 4.16 -6.35
CA ALA A 138 -27.10 5.38 -6.51
C ALA A 138 -27.71 5.52 -7.92
N PHE A 139 -27.05 5.05 -8.97
CA PHE A 139 -27.62 4.99 -10.31
C PHE A 139 -28.75 3.96 -10.41
N GLU A 140 -28.60 2.77 -9.84
CA GLU A 140 -29.65 1.75 -9.81
C GLU A 140 -30.89 2.21 -9.00
N GLU A 141 -30.67 2.94 -7.90
CA GLU A 141 -31.74 3.53 -7.12
C GLU A 141 -32.47 4.61 -7.94
N ALA A 142 -31.74 5.47 -8.64
CA ALA A 142 -32.33 6.51 -9.49
C ALA A 142 -33.18 5.92 -10.65
N GLU A 143 -32.74 4.83 -11.27
CA GLU A 143 -33.50 4.16 -12.33
C GLU A 143 -34.83 3.53 -11.82
N SER A 144 -34.87 3.18 -10.54
CA SER A 144 -36.06 2.60 -9.90
C SER A 144 -37.02 3.66 -9.32
N GLU A 145 -36.61 4.94 -9.26
CA GLU A 145 -37.44 6.04 -8.73
C GLU A 145 -38.53 6.42 -9.73
N SER A 146 -39.75 6.50 -9.24
CA SER A 146 -40.91 6.82 -10.08
C SER A 146 -41.14 8.30 -10.27
N ASP A 147 -40.49 9.18 -9.50
CA ASP A 147 -40.60 10.66 -9.58
C ASP A 147 -39.23 11.27 -9.95
N PRO A 148 -39.08 11.78 -11.20
CA PRO A 148 -37.83 12.31 -11.71
C PRO A 148 -37.53 13.78 -11.30
N THR A 149 -38.07 14.30 -10.18
CA THR A 149 -37.80 15.68 -9.70
C THR A 149 -36.53 15.86 -8.90
#